data_a7a5e11c37d6635d84c522745f28df50
#
_entry.id   a7a5e11c37d6635d84c522745f28df50
#
_cell.length_a   1.000
_cell.length_b   1.000
_cell.length_c   1.000
_cell.angle_alpha   90.00
_cell.angle_beta   90.00
_cell.angle_gamma   90.00
#
_symmetry.space_group_name_H-M   'P 1'
#
loop_
_entity.id
_entity.type
_entity.pdbx_description
1 polymer ?
#
loop_
_entity_poly.entity_id
_entity_poly.type
_entity_poly.pdbx_seq_one_letter_code
_entity_poly.pdbx_strand_id
1 'polypeptide(L)'
;MLYLFIILFIIIIVVFAKFLKPAAKPLKALPIPNNIGLVQPLAQPLVHQVESSFTESDKRQLKNRVLKEHPKWKDHEFDWLFMELKRYFFLCSLLKSVPMYSSKVDELWHEMILFTQKYADFCKQLFGQYLHHTPHTGGGNPSPHNERAFFDLLYLSYFQPSENSVKIWGSFMRKPLHPQILADFTALSEKELLMTYFRTHSKWKNIQLEMIQSIKKNIKSATELHEKNKAQNENLKPKPEFSHQSILFICIYFSMFEYDNFEEAVSIYLPDVLAKNSFTFSSCSGFACASDVSSKSDDSSSSSGDSGASCGSGCGSS
;
A
#
# COMPACT_ATOMS: atom_id res chain seq x y z
N MET A 1 13.16 -42.38 -27.51
CA MET A 1 11.71 -42.33 -27.36
C MET A 1 11.30 -42.26 -25.91
N LEU A 2 11.71 -43.18 -25.03
CA LEU A 2 11.31 -43.17 -23.58
C LEU A 2 11.69 -41.86 -22.86
N TYR A 3 12.88 -41.32 -23.05
CA TYR A 3 13.34 -40.06 -22.45
C TYR A 3 12.49 -38.85 -22.88
N LEU A 4 12.03 -38.81 -24.13
CA LEU A 4 11.16 -37.75 -24.62
C LEU A 4 9.77 -37.76 -23.91
N PHE A 5 9.22 -38.95 -23.68
CA PHE A 5 7.99 -39.12 -22.93
C PHE A 5 8.14 -38.69 -21.45
N ILE A 6 9.27 -39.00 -20.82
CA ILE A 6 9.56 -38.60 -19.44
C ILE A 6 9.67 -37.06 -19.33
N ILE A 7 10.38 -36.43 -20.26
CA ILE A 7 10.51 -34.96 -20.27
C ILE A 7 9.17 -34.30 -20.52
N LEU A 8 8.37 -34.80 -21.48
CA LEU A 8 7.02 -34.24 -21.71
C LEU A 8 6.11 -34.41 -20.51
N PHE A 9 6.17 -35.55 -19.83
CA PHE A 9 5.39 -35.81 -18.62
C PHE A 9 5.79 -34.88 -17.46
N ILE A 10 7.09 -34.62 -17.27
CA ILE A 10 7.59 -33.68 -16.28
C ILE A 10 7.12 -32.24 -16.62
N ILE A 11 7.16 -31.84 -17.89
CA ILE A 11 6.68 -30.53 -18.33
C ILE A 11 5.18 -30.40 -18.03
N ILE A 12 4.38 -31.44 -18.33
CA ILE A 12 2.94 -31.45 -18.04
C ILE A 12 2.70 -31.33 -16.53
N ILE A 13 3.45 -32.07 -15.69
CA ILE A 13 3.32 -31.97 -14.23
C ILE A 13 3.68 -30.57 -13.73
N VAL A 14 4.77 -29.98 -14.24
CA VAL A 14 5.20 -28.61 -13.86
C VAL A 14 4.17 -27.56 -14.30
N VAL A 15 3.61 -27.71 -15.50
CA VAL A 15 2.54 -26.85 -16.01
C VAL A 15 1.28 -27.03 -15.16
N PHE A 16 0.87 -28.26 -14.88
CA PHE A 16 -0.32 -28.56 -14.06
C PHE A 16 -0.15 -28.09 -12.61
N ALA A 17 1.06 -28.24 -12.03
CA ALA A 17 1.36 -27.71 -10.69
C ALA A 17 1.30 -26.17 -10.63
N LYS A 18 1.60 -25.47 -11.71
CA LYS A 18 1.40 -24.01 -11.80
C LYS A 18 -0.07 -23.61 -11.86
N PHE A 19 -0.95 -24.46 -12.36
CA PHE A 19 -2.41 -24.24 -12.36
C PHE A 19 -3.08 -24.62 -11.02
N LEU A 20 -2.45 -25.49 -10.23
CA LEU A 20 -2.88 -25.85 -8.87
C LEU A 20 -2.36 -24.85 -7.85
N LYS A 21 -2.54 -23.53 -8.08
CA LYS A 21 -2.34 -22.56 -7.00
C LYS A 21 -3.33 -22.90 -5.90
N PRO A 22 -2.88 -23.14 -4.65
CA PRO A 22 -3.80 -23.38 -3.54
C PRO A 22 -4.76 -22.19 -3.46
N ALA A 23 -6.05 -22.47 -3.46
CA ALA A 23 -7.06 -21.42 -3.30
C ALA A 23 -6.76 -20.63 -2.04
N ALA A 24 -6.69 -19.30 -2.18
CA ALA A 24 -6.44 -18.43 -1.03
C ALA A 24 -7.48 -18.72 0.05
N LYS A 25 -7.04 -18.93 1.29
CA LYS A 25 -7.95 -19.18 2.42
C LYS A 25 -8.96 -18.04 2.53
N PRO A 26 -10.25 -18.32 2.71
CA PRO A 26 -11.29 -17.30 2.81
C PRO A 26 -11.01 -16.37 4.02
N LEU A 27 -11.51 -15.16 3.95
CA LEU A 27 -11.48 -14.23 5.07
C LEU A 27 -12.35 -14.76 6.20
N LYS A 28 -11.96 -14.47 7.44
CA LYS A 28 -12.76 -14.83 8.61
C LYS A 28 -13.92 -13.84 8.79
N ALA A 29 -15.06 -14.31 9.23
CA ALA A 29 -16.21 -13.48 9.60
C ALA A 29 -15.97 -12.81 10.96
N LEU A 30 -15.00 -11.89 11.02
CA LEU A 30 -14.66 -11.10 12.19
C LEU A 30 -15.43 -9.77 12.13
N PRO A 31 -15.73 -9.13 13.29
CA PRO A 31 -16.31 -7.79 13.32
C PRO A 31 -15.37 -6.77 12.66
N ILE A 32 -15.95 -5.83 11.93
CA ILE A 32 -15.20 -4.71 11.36
C ILE A 32 -14.84 -3.76 12.49
N PRO A 33 -13.55 -3.36 12.64
CA PRO A 33 -13.16 -2.44 13.69
C PRO A 33 -13.76 -1.05 13.46
N ASN A 34 -14.16 -0.40 14.56
CA ASN A 34 -14.61 0.99 14.52
C ASN A 34 -13.49 1.92 14.03
N ASN A 35 -13.84 3.03 13.38
CA ASN A 35 -12.89 4.01 12.86
C ASN A 35 -11.79 3.37 12.00
N ILE A 36 -12.15 2.36 11.21
CA ILE A 36 -11.22 1.56 10.43
C ILE A 36 -10.00 1.03 11.22
N GLY A 37 -10.13 0.89 12.54
CA GLY A 37 -9.06 0.43 13.43
C GLY A 37 -7.91 1.42 13.59
N LEU A 38 -8.18 2.72 13.50
CA LEU A 38 -7.18 3.77 13.70
C LEU A 38 -6.63 3.73 15.14
N VAL A 39 -5.30 3.88 15.27
CA VAL A 39 -4.58 3.91 16.55
C VAL A 39 -3.97 5.28 16.88
N GLN A 40 -3.91 6.19 15.90
CA GLN A 40 -3.35 7.54 16.04
C GLN A 40 -4.47 8.59 16.14
N PRO A 41 -4.79 9.15 17.35
CA PRO A 41 -5.92 10.06 17.52
C PRO A 41 -5.85 11.32 16.65
N LEU A 42 -4.64 11.83 16.37
CA LEU A 42 -4.44 13.00 15.51
C LEU A 42 -5.01 12.81 14.09
N ALA A 43 -5.06 11.58 13.62
CA ALA A 43 -5.55 11.25 12.28
C ALA A 43 -7.08 10.98 12.23
N GLN A 44 -7.78 11.07 13.36
CA GLN A 44 -9.24 10.86 13.43
C GLN A 44 -10.04 11.73 12.46
N PRO A 45 -9.73 13.03 12.24
CA PRO A 45 -10.45 13.84 11.25
C PRO A 45 -10.32 13.31 9.82
N LEU A 46 -9.17 12.73 9.46
CA LEU A 46 -8.99 12.11 8.14
C LEU A 46 -9.82 10.82 8.02
N VAL A 47 -9.86 9.98 9.06
CA VAL A 47 -10.74 8.79 9.06
C VAL A 47 -12.18 9.18 8.87
N HIS A 48 -12.67 10.18 9.63
CA HIS A 48 -14.03 10.70 9.48
C HIS A 48 -14.29 11.19 8.04
N GLN A 49 -13.32 11.88 7.42
CA GLN A 49 -13.46 12.33 6.03
C GLN A 49 -13.52 11.14 5.06
N VAL A 50 -12.70 10.11 5.24
CA VAL A 50 -12.74 8.89 4.41
C VAL A 50 -14.10 8.20 4.55
N GLU A 51 -14.58 8.03 5.77
CA GLU A 51 -15.86 7.35 6.03
C GLU A 51 -17.06 8.14 5.49
N SER A 52 -17.08 9.46 5.67
CA SER A 52 -18.15 10.34 5.18
C SER A 52 -18.15 10.51 3.64
N SER A 53 -17.05 10.17 2.97
CA SER A 53 -16.98 10.20 1.50
C SER A 53 -17.74 9.05 0.83
N PHE A 54 -18.27 8.10 1.60
CA PHE A 54 -19.10 7.02 1.13
C PHE A 54 -20.50 7.11 1.75
N THR A 55 -21.52 7.18 0.92
CA THR A 55 -22.90 7.04 1.43
C THR A 55 -23.24 5.56 1.60
N GLU A 56 -24.20 5.25 2.49
CA GLU A 56 -24.71 3.87 2.63
C GLU A 56 -25.33 3.34 1.33
N SER A 57 -25.90 4.24 0.50
CA SER A 57 -26.40 3.90 -0.83
C SER A 57 -25.27 3.47 -1.77
N ASP A 58 -24.15 4.20 -1.77
CA ASP A 58 -23.01 3.89 -2.64
C ASP A 58 -22.36 2.57 -2.24
N LYS A 59 -22.15 2.37 -0.93
CA LYS A 59 -21.66 1.09 -0.39
C LYS A 59 -22.52 -0.07 -0.82
N ARG A 60 -23.85 0.06 -0.70
CA ARG A 60 -24.82 -0.99 -1.07
C ARG A 60 -24.79 -1.30 -2.55
N GLN A 61 -24.74 -0.28 -3.42
CA GLN A 61 -24.67 -0.46 -4.87
C GLN A 61 -23.35 -1.14 -5.27
N LEU A 62 -22.22 -0.69 -4.70
CA LEU A 62 -20.93 -1.32 -4.92
C LEU A 62 -20.92 -2.78 -4.45
N LYS A 63 -21.48 -3.06 -3.27
CA LYS A 63 -21.58 -4.42 -2.73
C LYS A 63 -22.39 -5.34 -3.65
N ASN A 64 -23.54 -4.89 -4.08
CA ASN A 64 -24.41 -5.68 -4.98
C ASN A 64 -23.71 -5.99 -6.32
N ARG A 65 -23.00 -5.02 -6.88
CA ARG A 65 -22.23 -5.23 -8.11
C ARG A 65 -21.08 -6.20 -7.91
N VAL A 66 -20.26 -5.98 -6.88
CA VAL A 66 -19.09 -6.82 -6.59
C VAL A 66 -19.48 -8.27 -6.32
N LEU A 67 -20.51 -8.51 -5.51
CA LEU A 67 -20.97 -9.87 -5.22
C LEU A 67 -21.61 -10.58 -6.44
N LYS A 68 -22.11 -9.81 -7.39
CA LYS A 68 -22.60 -10.35 -8.66
C LYS A 68 -21.44 -10.77 -9.58
N GLU A 69 -20.41 -9.94 -9.70
CA GLU A 69 -19.23 -10.22 -10.53
C GLU A 69 -18.30 -11.27 -9.88
N HIS A 70 -18.29 -11.34 -8.54
CA HIS A 70 -17.50 -12.29 -7.76
C HIS A 70 -18.38 -13.21 -6.90
N PRO A 71 -19.12 -14.18 -7.49
CA PRO A 71 -20.11 -14.99 -6.76
C PRO A 71 -19.54 -15.87 -5.64
N LYS A 72 -18.21 -16.04 -5.61
CA LYS A 72 -17.50 -16.76 -4.55
C LYS A 72 -17.23 -15.93 -3.30
N TRP A 73 -17.36 -14.61 -3.42
CA TRP A 73 -17.15 -13.71 -2.27
C TRP A 73 -18.41 -13.69 -1.41
N LYS A 74 -18.19 -13.67 -0.10
CA LYS A 74 -19.25 -13.58 0.90
C LYS A 74 -19.41 -12.14 1.37
N ASP A 75 -20.54 -11.83 1.97
CA ASP A 75 -20.86 -10.51 2.51
C ASP A 75 -19.75 -9.96 3.43
N HIS A 76 -19.28 -10.78 4.38
CA HIS A 76 -18.21 -10.37 5.29
C HIS A 76 -16.86 -10.16 4.59
N GLU A 77 -16.60 -10.85 3.46
CA GLU A 77 -15.37 -10.63 2.68
C GLU A 77 -15.42 -9.27 1.98
N PHE A 78 -16.58 -8.89 1.41
CA PHE A 78 -16.77 -7.54 0.90
C PHE A 78 -16.56 -6.49 2.00
N ASP A 79 -17.18 -6.66 3.17
CA ASP A 79 -17.09 -5.67 4.24
C ASP A 79 -15.64 -5.48 4.73
N TRP A 80 -14.84 -6.56 4.80
CA TRP A 80 -13.42 -6.49 5.11
C TRP A 80 -12.60 -5.83 4.00
N LEU A 81 -12.83 -6.18 2.75
CA LEU A 81 -12.14 -5.58 1.60
C LEU A 81 -12.48 -4.09 1.48
N PHE A 82 -13.73 -3.71 1.73
CA PHE A 82 -14.16 -2.32 1.72
C PHE A 82 -13.54 -1.50 2.86
N MET A 83 -13.40 -2.08 4.04
CA MET A 83 -12.67 -1.45 5.14
C MET A 83 -11.19 -1.25 4.81
N GLU A 84 -10.54 -2.26 4.20
CA GLU A 84 -9.13 -2.15 3.78
C GLU A 84 -8.94 -1.18 2.62
N LEU A 85 -9.90 -1.06 1.71
CA LEU A 85 -9.89 -0.02 0.66
C LEU A 85 -9.98 1.39 1.28
N LYS A 86 -10.77 1.57 2.35
CA LYS A 86 -10.79 2.84 3.09
C LYS A 86 -9.44 3.16 3.73
N ARG A 87 -8.75 2.18 4.33
CA ARG A 87 -7.37 2.33 4.83
C ARG A 87 -6.39 2.70 3.73
N TYR A 88 -6.52 2.10 2.56
CA TYR A 88 -5.73 2.45 1.40
C TYR A 88 -5.95 3.90 0.96
N PHE A 89 -7.20 4.35 0.85
CA PHE A 89 -7.51 5.75 0.51
C PHE A 89 -7.07 6.74 1.59
N PHE A 90 -7.06 6.34 2.85
CA PHE A 90 -6.43 7.12 3.91
C PHE A 90 -4.94 7.36 3.60
N LEU A 91 -4.18 6.33 3.26
CA LEU A 91 -2.77 6.48 2.87
C LEU A 91 -2.61 7.32 1.60
N CYS A 92 -3.48 7.14 0.59
CA CYS A 92 -3.49 7.95 -0.62
C CYS A 92 -3.78 9.44 -0.35
N SER A 93 -4.45 9.77 0.77
CA SER A 93 -4.68 11.16 1.17
C SER A 93 -3.44 11.83 1.75
N LEU A 94 -2.48 11.05 2.22
CA LEU A 94 -1.23 11.54 2.82
C LEU A 94 -0.06 11.49 1.85
N LEU A 95 0.07 10.45 1.03
CA LEU A 95 1.24 10.16 0.21
C LEU A 95 1.04 10.56 -1.25
N LYS A 96 2.14 10.87 -1.94
CA LYS A 96 2.15 11.11 -3.39
C LYS A 96 1.76 9.88 -4.18
N SER A 97 2.30 8.74 -3.79
CA SER A 97 2.08 7.45 -4.43
C SER A 97 1.94 6.38 -3.37
N VAL A 98 0.98 5.49 -3.55
CA VAL A 98 0.76 4.32 -2.71
C VAL A 98 0.59 3.12 -3.63
N PRO A 99 1.55 2.19 -3.64
CA PRO A 99 1.42 0.96 -4.43
C PRO A 99 0.29 0.07 -3.91
N MET A 100 -0.39 -0.60 -4.82
CA MET A 100 -1.44 -1.56 -4.49
C MET A 100 -0.85 -2.97 -4.35
N TYR A 101 -0.89 -3.52 -3.14
CA TYR A 101 -0.35 -4.85 -2.83
C TYR A 101 -1.41 -5.94 -2.68
N SER A 102 -2.67 -5.64 -2.94
CA SER A 102 -3.78 -6.59 -2.80
C SER A 102 -4.63 -6.62 -4.07
N SER A 103 -4.57 -7.73 -4.81
CA SER A 103 -5.42 -7.92 -5.98
C SER A 103 -6.92 -7.83 -5.67
N LYS A 104 -7.35 -8.30 -4.50
CA LYS A 104 -8.76 -8.23 -4.11
C LYS A 104 -9.23 -6.81 -3.79
N VAL A 105 -8.37 -5.99 -3.16
CA VAL A 105 -8.67 -4.57 -2.92
C VAL A 105 -8.64 -3.81 -4.23
N ASP A 106 -7.73 -4.18 -5.12
CA ASP A 106 -7.62 -3.63 -6.47
C ASP A 106 -8.88 -3.91 -7.30
N GLU A 107 -9.35 -5.16 -7.32
CA GLU A 107 -10.60 -5.55 -7.96
C GLU A 107 -11.80 -4.74 -7.43
N LEU A 108 -11.88 -4.58 -6.10
CA LEU A 108 -12.93 -3.76 -5.49
C LEU A 108 -12.84 -2.29 -5.92
N TRP A 109 -11.63 -1.75 -6.03
CA TRP A 109 -11.43 -0.38 -6.51
C TRP A 109 -11.79 -0.26 -8.00
N HIS A 110 -11.44 -1.23 -8.85
CA HIS A 110 -11.87 -1.26 -10.24
C HIS A 110 -13.40 -1.20 -10.37
N GLU A 111 -14.13 -2.02 -9.60
CA GLU A 111 -15.58 -1.97 -9.60
C GLU A 111 -16.15 -0.62 -9.14
N MET A 112 -15.46 0.06 -8.21
CA MET A 112 -15.85 1.41 -7.77
C MET A 112 -15.64 2.45 -8.87
N ILE A 113 -14.54 2.37 -9.64
CA ILE A 113 -14.23 3.30 -10.73
C ILE A 113 -15.30 3.24 -11.85
N LEU A 114 -15.92 2.09 -12.07
CA LEU A 114 -16.99 1.93 -13.06
C LEU A 114 -18.24 2.78 -12.75
N PHE A 115 -18.43 3.22 -11.49
CA PHE A 115 -19.41 4.25 -11.14
C PHE A 115 -18.85 5.67 -11.36
N THR A 116 -18.50 5.98 -12.60
CA THR A 116 -17.64 7.12 -12.99
C THR A 116 -17.97 8.45 -12.30
N GLN A 117 -19.26 8.87 -12.31
CA GLN A 117 -19.68 10.09 -11.66
C GLN A 117 -19.49 10.04 -10.13
N LYS A 118 -19.93 8.95 -9.49
CA LYS A 118 -19.82 8.76 -8.05
C LYS A 118 -18.35 8.70 -7.61
N TYR A 119 -17.52 8.05 -8.42
CA TYR A 119 -16.08 7.99 -8.18
C TYR A 119 -15.44 9.38 -8.30
N ALA A 120 -15.83 10.17 -9.28
CA ALA A 120 -15.35 11.56 -9.43
C ALA A 120 -15.77 12.43 -8.21
N ASP A 121 -17.02 12.30 -7.76
CA ASP A 121 -17.54 13.04 -6.59
C ASP A 121 -16.80 12.60 -5.30
N PHE A 122 -16.60 11.30 -5.10
CA PHE A 122 -15.78 10.75 -4.02
C PHE A 122 -14.36 11.31 -4.03
N CYS A 123 -13.70 11.30 -5.18
CA CYS A 123 -12.33 11.82 -5.31
C CYS A 123 -12.28 13.31 -5.00
N LYS A 124 -13.23 14.11 -5.50
CA LYS A 124 -13.33 15.53 -5.22
C LYS A 124 -13.52 15.80 -3.72
N GLN A 125 -14.38 15.02 -3.06
CA GLN A 125 -14.66 15.17 -1.63
C GLN A 125 -13.46 14.79 -0.76
N LEU A 126 -12.78 13.67 -1.06
CA LEU A 126 -11.70 13.15 -0.22
C LEU A 126 -10.35 13.80 -0.54
N PHE A 127 -10.00 13.90 -1.82
CA PHE A 127 -8.67 14.33 -2.27
C PHE A 127 -8.63 15.76 -2.83
N GLY A 128 -9.79 16.37 -3.12
CA GLY A 128 -9.89 17.65 -3.81
C GLY A 128 -9.63 17.57 -5.31
N GLN A 129 -9.20 16.44 -5.82
CA GLN A 129 -8.87 16.15 -7.22
C GLN A 129 -9.13 14.69 -7.55
N TYR A 130 -9.16 14.35 -8.84
CA TYR A 130 -9.34 12.97 -9.29
C TYR A 130 -8.13 12.09 -8.89
N LEU A 131 -8.38 10.94 -8.32
CA LEU A 131 -7.36 9.94 -8.03
C LEU A 131 -7.29 8.96 -9.20
N HIS A 132 -6.23 9.04 -9.99
CA HIS A 132 -6.03 8.14 -11.10
C HIS A 132 -5.54 6.77 -10.62
N HIS A 133 -6.15 5.73 -11.16
CA HIS A 133 -5.67 4.36 -11.00
C HIS A 133 -4.71 4.08 -12.16
N THR A 134 -3.42 4.17 -11.90
CA THR A 134 -2.40 3.99 -12.93
C THR A 134 -1.80 2.59 -12.83
N PRO A 135 -1.94 1.75 -13.87
CA PRO A 135 -1.25 0.47 -13.92
C PRO A 135 0.27 0.70 -13.83
N HIS A 136 0.95 -0.12 -13.07
CA HIS A 136 2.42 -0.12 -13.04
C HIS A 136 2.90 -0.74 -14.36
N THR A 137 2.90 0.05 -15.44
CA THR A 137 3.55 -0.34 -16.68
C THR A 137 5.04 -0.26 -16.45
N GLY A 138 5.74 -1.38 -16.49
CA GLY A 138 7.16 -1.54 -16.12
C GLY A 138 8.19 -0.75 -16.94
N GLY A 139 7.84 0.46 -17.42
CA GLY A 139 8.69 1.39 -18.15
C GLY A 139 8.88 2.76 -17.49
N GLY A 140 8.16 3.09 -16.41
CA GLY A 140 8.51 4.23 -15.57
C GLY A 140 9.60 3.83 -14.60
N ASN A 141 10.58 4.70 -14.31
CA ASN A 141 11.56 4.46 -13.26
C ASN A 141 10.85 3.80 -12.07
N PRO A 142 11.17 2.52 -11.71
CA PRO A 142 10.68 1.99 -10.48
C PRO A 142 11.09 2.99 -9.42
N SER A 143 10.19 3.37 -8.54
CA SER A 143 10.63 4.09 -7.35
C SER A 143 11.85 3.31 -6.84
N PRO A 144 13.03 3.92 -6.78
CA PRO A 144 14.27 3.18 -6.57
C PRO A 144 14.32 2.53 -5.19
N HIS A 145 13.24 2.65 -4.43
CA HIS A 145 13.18 2.32 -3.02
C HIS A 145 12.15 1.21 -2.78
N ASN A 146 12.39 0.41 -1.75
CA ASN A 146 11.47 -0.65 -1.33
C ASN A 146 10.17 -0.05 -0.78
N GLU A 147 9.27 0.34 -1.66
CA GLU A 147 7.98 0.96 -1.35
C GLU A 147 7.12 0.08 -0.42
N ARG A 148 7.31 -1.24 -0.48
CA ARG A 148 6.57 -2.17 0.38
C ARG A 148 6.91 -1.98 1.86
N ALA A 149 8.16 -1.84 2.22
CA ALA A 149 8.56 -1.63 3.62
C ALA A 149 8.04 -0.29 4.15
N PHE A 150 8.03 0.75 3.30
CA PHE A 150 7.47 2.05 3.67
C PHE A 150 5.94 2.01 3.81
N PHE A 151 5.25 1.29 2.92
CA PHE A 151 3.81 1.03 3.07
C PHE A 151 3.51 0.29 4.38
N ASP A 152 4.24 -0.79 4.68
CA ASP A 152 4.07 -1.57 5.91
C ASP A 152 4.26 -0.70 7.15
N LEU A 153 5.31 0.12 7.16
CA LEU A 153 5.61 1.06 8.24
C LEU A 153 4.42 2.00 8.49
N LEU A 154 3.94 2.68 7.45
CA LEU A 154 2.85 3.63 7.57
C LEU A 154 1.53 2.95 7.93
N TYR A 155 1.21 1.82 7.31
CA TYR A 155 0.01 1.06 7.61
C TYR A 155 -0.03 0.66 9.09
N LEU A 156 1.05 0.07 9.61
CA LEU A 156 1.15 -0.36 11.01
C LEU A 156 1.26 0.81 12.00
N SER A 157 1.71 1.97 11.56
CA SER A 157 1.71 3.19 12.38
C SER A 157 0.33 3.78 12.60
N TYR A 158 -0.58 3.61 11.63
CA TYR A 158 -1.93 4.17 11.71
C TYR A 158 -3.00 3.16 12.08
N PHE A 159 -2.86 1.89 11.72
CA PHE A 159 -3.93 0.90 11.85
C PHE A 159 -3.52 -0.34 12.62
N GLN A 160 -4.44 -0.83 13.42
CA GLN A 160 -4.30 -2.15 14.03
C GLN A 160 -4.56 -3.23 12.98
N PRO A 161 -3.57 -4.07 12.66
CA PRO A 161 -3.74 -5.18 11.73
C PRO A 161 -4.54 -6.32 12.38
N SER A 162 -5.22 -7.10 11.54
CA SER A 162 -5.92 -8.31 11.89
C SER A 162 -5.45 -9.48 11.04
N GLU A 163 -5.89 -10.70 11.36
CA GLU A 163 -5.65 -11.85 10.49
C GLU A 163 -6.19 -11.65 9.07
N ASN A 164 -7.31 -10.92 8.91
CA ASN A 164 -7.84 -10.60 7.61
C ASN A 164 -6.98 -9.56 6.90
N SER A 165 -6.44 -8.56 7.61
CA SER A 165 -5.50 -7.60 7.03
C SER A 165 -4.28 -8.31 6.45
N VAL A 166 -3.71 -9.27 7.17
CA VAL A 166 -2.58 -10.08 6.69
C VAL A 166 -2.94 -10.93 5.48
N LYS A 167 -4.16 -11.51 5.44
CA LYS A 167 -4.63 -12.26 4.27
C LYS A 167 -4.87 -11.38 3.04
N ILE A 168 -5.24 -10.12 3.25
CA ILE A 168 -5.56 -9.16 2.19
C ILE A 168 -4.29 -8.53 1.64
N TRP A 169 -3.40 -8.05 2.50
CA TRP A 169 -2.19 -7.31 2.11
C TRP A 169 -0.95 -8.20 1.99
N GLY A 170 -1.00 -9.44 2.48
CA GLY A 170 0.17 -10.28 2.71
C GLY A 170 0.87 -9.96 4.04
N SER A 171 1.95 -10.68 4.32
CA SER A 171 2.72 -10.50 5.56
C SER A 171 3.41 -9.13 5.58
N PHE A 172 3.32 -8.46 6.71
CA PHE A 172 3.98 -7.19 6.97
C PHE A 172 5.40 -7.37 7.49
N MET A 173 6.24 -6.34 7.37
CA MET A 173 7.58 -6.26 7.96
C MET A 173 8.54 -7.38 7.50
N ARG A 174 8.44 -7.76 6.21
CA ARG A 174 9.34 -8.76 5.60
C ARG A 174 10.61 -8.17 4.99
N LYS A 175 10.61 -6.87 4.79
CA LYS A 175 11.70 -6.15 4.15
C LYS A 175 12.09 -4.95 4.99
N PRO A 176 13.39 -4.64 5.11
CA PRO A 176 13.84 -3.41 5.75
C PRO A 176 13.46 -2.20 4.92
N LEU A 177 13.42 -1.03 5.56
CA LEU A 177 13.34 0.25 4.86
C LEU A 177 14.57 0.42 3.97
N HIS A 178 14.35 0.92 2.77
CA HIS A 178 15.46 1.18 1.86
C HIS A 178 16.42 2.22 2.46
N PRO A 179 17.76 2.05 2.36
CA PRO A 179 18.73 2.97 2.93
C PRO A 179 18.55 4.43 2.50
N GLN A 180 18.08 4.65 1.24
CA GLN A 180 17.80 6.01 0.76
C GLN A 180 16.66 6.69 1.53
N ILE A 181 15.61 5.97 1.89
CA ILE A 181 14.51 6.53 2.72
C ILE A 181 15.07 7.00 4.07
N LEU A 182 15.88 6.16 4.71
CA LEU A 182 16.51 6.51 6.00
C LEU A 182 17.47 7.72 5.85
N ALA A 183 18.25 7.77 4.77
CA ALA A 183 19.15 8.88 4.46
C ALA A 183 18.35 10.18 4.23
N ASP A 184 17.27 10.12 3.45
CA ASP A 184 16.43 11.28 3.18
C ASP A 184 15.77 11.82 4.45
N PHE A 185 15.19 10.95 5.29
CA PHE A 185 14.62 11.37 6.56
C PHE A 185 15.66 11.88 7.58
N THR A 186 16.92 11.47 7.43
CA THR A 186 18.02 12.01 8.24
C THR A 186 18.44 13.40 7.76
N ALA A 187 18.63 13.57 6.45
CA ALA A 187 19.31 14.75 5.88
C ALA A 187 18.34 15.86 5.44
N LEU A 188 17.18 15.52 4.88
CA LEU A 188 16.27 16.50 4.28
C LEU A 188 15.46 17.25 5.35
N SER A 189 15.13 18.51 5.05
CA SER A 189 14.18 19.30 5.84
C SER A 189 12.75 18.74 5.76
N GLU A 190 11.90 19.11 6.69
CA GLU A 190 10.47 18.73 6.66
C GLU A 190 9.78 19.16 5.35
N LYS A 191 10.15 20.34 4.82
CA LYS A 191 9.61 20.86 3.56
C LYS A 191 10.01 19.99 2.37
N GLU A 192 11.28 19.57 2.30
CA GLU A 192 11.77 18.70 1.23
C GLU A 192 11.13 17.30 1.33
N LEU A 193 11.00 16.74 2.53
CA LEU A 193 10.33 15.47 2.76
C LEU A 193 8.84 15.51 2.37
N LEU A 194 8.14 16.61 2.72
CA LEU A 194 6.77 16.81 2.26
C LEU A 194 6.68 16.81 0.73
N MET A 195 7.62 17.50 0.05
CA MET A 195 7.65 17.53 -1.42
C MET A 195 8.05 16.21 -2.05
N THR A 196 8.84 15.39 -1.37
CA THR A 196 9.34 14.11 -1.92
C THR A 196 8.35 12.98 -1.76
N TYR A 197 7.81 12.80 -0.57
CA TYR A 197 7.03 11.61 -0.20
C TYR A 197 5.53 11.84 -0.06
N PHE A 198 5.11 13.07 0.27
CA PHE A 198 3.75 13.34 0.66
C PHE A 198 2.97 14.10 -0.41
N ARG A 199 1.66 13.98 -0.37
CA ARG A 199 0.76 14.70 -1.26
C ARG A 199 0.86 16.20 -1.01
N THR A 200 1.21 16.95 -2.05
CA THR A 200 1.23 18.42 -2.01
C THR A 200 -0.20 18.98 -1.96
N HIS A 201 -0.35 20.18 -1.41
CA HIS A 201 -1.66 20.84 -1.23
C HIS A 201 -2.71 20.03 -0.43
N SER A 202 -2.24 19.08 0.37
CA SER A 202 -3.14 18.31 1.25
C SER A 202 -3.60 19.15 2.44
N LYS A 203 -4.89 19.10 2.74
CA LYS A 203 -5.45 19.66 3.97
C LYS A 203 -4.97 18.91 5.25
N TRP A 204 -4.29 17.78 5.07
CA TRP A 204 -3.78 16.90 6.14
C TRP A 204 -2.30 17.13 6.46
N LYS A 205 -1.79 18.33 6.17
CA LYS A 205 -0.37 18.67 6.36
C LYS A 205 0.11 18.46 7.80
N ASN A 206 -0.74 18.70 8.79
CA ASN A 206 -0.42 18.43 10.20
C ASN A 206 -0.14 16.95 10.48
N ILE A 207 -0.93 16.03 9.88
CA ILE A 207 -0.73 14.59 10.01
C ILE A 207 0.56 14.17 9.28
N GLN A 208 0.82 14.73 8.10
CA GLN A 208 2.05 14.49 7.34
C GLN A 208 3.30 14.94 8.13
N LEU A 209 3.26 16.13 8.71
CA LEU A 209 4.36 16.66 9.53
C LEU A 209 4.60 15.84 10.80
N GLU A 210 3.55 15.43 11.49
CA GLU A 210 3.66 14.56 12.66
C GLU A 210 4.36 13.25 12.31
N MET A 211 3.99 12.62 11.18
CA MET A 211 4.64 11.40 10.70
C MET A 211 6.13 11.64 10.38
N ILE A 212 6.46 12.74 9.69
CA ILE A 212 7.86 13.09 9.40
C ILE A 212 8.65 13.24 10.69
N GLN A 213 8.12 14.00 11.65
CA GLN A 213 8.78 14.25 12.96
C GLN A 213 8.93 12.95 13.75
N SER A 214 7.92 12.08 13.71
CA SER A 214 7.96 10.78 14.36
C SER A 214 9.05 9.88 13.77
N ILE A 215 9.16 9.80 12.44
CA ILE A 215 10.21 9.02 11.78
C ILE A 215 11.60 9.60 12.13
N LYS A 216 11.80 10.92 12.00
CA LYS A 216 13.08 11.58 12.36
C LYS A 216 13.47 11.33 13.82
N LYS A 217 12.53 11.46 14.75
CA LYS A 217 12.74 11.18 16.18
C LYS A 217 13.18 9.73 16.39
N ASN A 218 12.54 8.78 15.73
CA ASN A 218 12.87 7.36 15.88
C ASN A 218 14.22 7.01 15.26
N ILE A 219 14.61 7.64 14.14
CA ILE A 219 15.97 7.50 13.57
C ILE A 219 17.03 7.98 14.59
N LYS A 220 16.82 9.17 15.18
CA LYS A 220 17.72 9.71 16.19
C LYS A 220 17.83 8.78 17.40
N SER A 221 16.71 8.33 17.95
CA SER A 221 16.69 7.41 19.10
C SER A 221 17.33 6.06 18.78
N ALA A 222 17.16 5.55 17.56
CA ALA A 222 17.81 4.31 17.11
C ALA A 222 19.34 4.46 17.05
N THR A 223 19.83 5.58 16.53
CA THR A 223 21.27 5.90 16.49
C THR A 223 21.83 6.02 17.90
N GLU A 224 21.18 6.78 18.79
CA GLU A 224 21.60 6.96 20.18
C GLU A 224 21.70 5.61 20.94
N LEU A 225 20.71 4.73 20.76
CA LEU A 225 20.74 3.39 21.37
C LEU A 225 21.91 2.56 20.83
N HIS A 226 22.13 2.58 19.52
CA HIS A 226 23.22 1.84 18.89
C HIS A 226 24.60 2.31 19.37
N GLU A 227 24.83 3.62 19.41
CA GLU A 227 26.07 4.19 19.90
C GLU A 227 26.32 3.91 21.40
N LYS A 228 25.26 3.95 22.21
CA LYS A 228 25.34 3.55 23.63
C LYS A 228 25.78 2.09 23.77
N ASN A 229 25.14 1.18 23.02
CA ASN A 229 25.49 -0.23 23.01
C ASN A 229 26.98 -0.45 22.67
N LYS A 230 27.45 0.25 21.63
CA LYS A 230 28.84 0.18 21.19
C LYS A 230 29.81 0.68 22.26
N ALA A 231 29.49 1.81 22.90
CA ALA A 231 30.33 2.40 23.93
C ALA A 231 30.43 1.57 25.22
N GLN A 232 29.35 0.87 25.59
CA GLN A 232 29.25 0.05 26.80
C GLN A 232 29.55 -1.44 26.55
N ASN A 233 29.87 -1.82 25.33
CA ASN A 233 29.96 -3.23 24.88
C ASN A 233 28.73 -4.06 25.30
N GLU A 234 27.54 -3.44 25.26
CA GLU A 234 26.27 -4.02 25.57
C GLU A 234 25.51 -4.32 24.27
N ASN A 235 24.58 -5.26 24.32
CA ASN A 235 23.69 -5.59 23.21
C ASN A 235 22.23 -5.37 23.65
N LEU A 236 21.92 -4.14 24.07
CA LEU A 236 20.58 -3.77 24.45
C LEU A 236 19.70 -3.70 23.19
N LYS A 237 18.82 -4.65 23.04
CA LYS A 237 17.80 -4.66 21.99
C LYS A 237 16.59 -3.82 22.42
N PRO A 238 15.78 -3.32 21.48
CA PRO A 238 14.49 -2.73 21.81
C PRO A 238 13.70 -3.63 22.75
N LYS A 239 12.97 -3.04 23.70
CA LYS A 239 12.14 -3.87 24.59
C LYS A 239 11.05 -4.56 23.78
N PRO A 240 10.74 -5.85 24.01
CA PRO A 240 9.77 -6.63 23.27
C PRO A 240 8.32 -6.28 23.68
N GLU A 241 7.96 -5.00 23.67
CA GLU A 241 6.58 -4.56 23.83
C GLU A 241 6.05 -4.12 22.48
N PHE A 242 5.12 -4.88 21.92
CA PHE A 242 4.41 -4.45 20.73
C PHE A 242 3.38 -3.39 21.13
N SER A 243 3.73 -2.15 20.84
CA SER A 243 2.78 -1.04 20.77
C SER A 243 2.88 -0.40 19.39
N HIS A 244 1.85 0.32 18.96
CA HIS A 244 1.92 1.06 17.69
C HIS A 244 3.03 2.12 17.68
N GLN A 245 3.43 2.62 18.84
CA GLN A 245 4.56 3.54 18.97
C GLN A 245 5.90 2.83 18.86
N SER A 246 6.00 1.58 19.36
CA SER A 246 7.23 0.81 19.28
C SER A 246 7.50 0.22 17.90
N ILE A 247 6.46 -0.06 17.10
CA ILE A 247 6.63 -0.67 15.78
C ILE A 247 7.45 0.23 14.84
N LEU A 248 7.22 1.55 14.88
CA LEU A 248 7.97 2.51 14.09
C LEU A 248 9.45 2.49 14.47
N PHE A 249 9.75 2.49 15.77
CA PHE A 249 11.11 2.40 16.29
C PHE A 249 11.79 1.08 15.91
N ILE A 250 11.10 -0.06 16.11
CA ILE A 250 11.60 -1.40 15.80
C ILE A 250 11.96 -1.51 14.33
N CYS A 251 11.04 -1.08 13.44
CA CYS A 251 11.27 -1.11 12.00
C CYS A 251 12.50 -0.29 11.60
N ILE A 252 12.61 0.93 12.10
CA ILE A 252 13.72 1.84 11.81
C ILE A 252 15.03 1.26 12.36
N TYR A 253 15.07 0.84 13.64
CA TYR A 253 16.27 0.31 14.28
C TYR A 253 16.85 -0.88 13.51
N PHE A 254 16.01 -1.89 13.22
CA PHE A 254 16.50 -3.08 12.51
C PHE A 254 16.77 -2.82 11.02
N SER A 255 16.11 -1.85 10.40
CA SER A 255 16.46 -1.42 9.04
C SER A 255 17.83 -0.71 8.98
N MET A 256 18.24 -0.05 10.04
CA MET A 256 19.54 0.65 10.11
C MET A 256 20.69 -0.30 10.47
N PHE A 257 20.47 -1.24 11.39
CA PHE A 257 21.56 -1.95 12.05
C PHE A 257 21.53 -3.48 11.84
N GLU A 258 20.45 -4.05 11.32
CA GLU A 258 20.29 -5.49 11.08
C GLU A 258 19.66 -5.74 9.70
N TYR A 259 20.11 -4.97 8.68
CA TYR A 259 19.50 -4.94 7.35
C TYR A 259 19.37 -6.33 6.72
N ASP A 260 20.45 -7.12 6.72
CA ASP A 260 20.51 -8.44 6.11
C ASP A 260 19.69 -9.51 6.87
N ASN A 261 19.55 -9.34 8.19
CA ASN A 261 18.82 -10.22 9.09
C ASN A 261 17.49 -9.62 9.56
N PHE A 262 16.99 -8.59 8.86
CA PHE A 262 15.84 -7.79 9.28
C PHE A 262 14.61 -8.63 9.64
N GLU A 263 14.23 -9.57 8.78
CA GLU A 263 13.01 -10.39 8.99
C GLU A 263 13.11 -11.23 10.27
N GLU A 264 14.24 -11.88 10.50
CA GLU A 264 14.48 -12.67 11.71
C GLU A 264 14.50 -11.77 12.95
N ALA A 265 15.25 -10.67 12.89
CA ALA A 265 15.41 -9.73 13.99
C ALA A 265 14.07 -9.09 14.42
N VAL A 266 13.21 -8.74 13.45
CA VAL A 266 11.89 -8.13 13.73
C VAL A 266 10.88 -9.17 14.21
N SER A 267 10.97 -10.43 13.78
CA SER A 267 9.97 -11.46 14.02
C SER A 267 9.61 -11.65 15.50
N ILE A 268 10.59 -11.50 16.40
CA ILE A 268 10.40 -11.65 17.85
C ILE A 268 9.58 -10.51 18.49
N TYR A 269 9.43 -9.38 17.77
CA TYR A 269 8.68 -8.20 18.23
C TYR A 269 7.27 -8.13 17.63
N LEU A 270 7.00 -8.94 16.60
CA LEU A 270 5.70 -8.93 15.95
C LEU A 270 4.70 -9.75 16.77
N PRO A 271 3.45 -9.26 16.91
CA PRO A 271 2.39 -10.06 17.49
C PRO A 271 2.13 -11.31 16.63
N ASP A 272 1.62 -12.35 17.25
CA ASP A 272 1.30 -13.63 16.62
C ASP A 272 0.54 -13.51 15.30
N VAL A 273 -0.36 -12.53 15.20
CA VAL A 273 -1.16 -12.27 14.00
C VAL A 273 -0.29 -11.88 12.80
N LEU A 274 0.83 -11.21 13.02
CA LEU A 274 1.77 -10.81 11.99
C LEU A 274 2.89 -11.85 11.77
N ALA A 275 3.31 -12.54 12.83
CA ALA A 275 4.42 -13.49 12.79
C ALA A 275 4.04 -14.83 12.14
N LYS A 276 2.82 -15.36 12.37
CA LYS A 276 2.43 -16.73 12.00
C LYS A 276 1.98 -16.93 10.55
N ASN A 277 1.82 -15.89 9.75
CA ASN A 277 1.28 -16.01 8.39
C ASN A 277 2.37 -15.89 7.33
N SER A 278 3.24 -16.92 7.23
CA SER A 278 4.09 -17.10 6.06
C SER A 278 3.26 -17.57 4.86
N PHE A 279 2.50 -16.67 4.24
CA PHE A 279 1.91 -16.94 2.93
C PHE A 279 2.89 -16.49 1.85
N THR A 280 3.18 -17.40 0.92
CA THR A 280 3.90 -17.09 -0.30
C THR A 280 3.19 -15.96 -1.03
N PHE A 281 3.89 -14.85 -1.18
CA PHE A 281 3.45 -13.67 -1.90
C PHE A 281 3.32 -14.03 -3.39
N SER A 282 2.10 -14.00 -3.92
CA SER A 282 1.91 -13.84 -5.36
C SER A 282 2.18 -12.38 -5.68
N SER A 283 3.32 -12.11 -6.31
CA SER A 283 3.64 -10.78 -6.84
C SER A 283 2.50 -10.35 -7.77
N CYS A 284 1.62 -9.52 -7.28
CA CYS A 284 0.73 -8.76 -8.13
C CYS A 284 1.58 -7.67 -8.78
N SER A 285 1.60 -7.61 -10.10
CA SER A 285 2.15 -6.48 -10.85
C SER A 285 1.49 -5.21 -10.32
N GLY A 286 2.29 -4.38 -9.65
CA GLY A 286 1.81 -3.30 -8.82
C GLY A 286 1.07 -2.24 -9.61
N PHE A 287 -0.08 -1.85 -9.09
CA PHE A 287 -0.75 -0.61 -9.45
C PHE A 287 -0.41 0.44 -8.39
N ALA A 288 -0.25 1.67 -8.78
CA ALA A 288 -0.01 2.78 -7.87
C ALA A 288 -1.01 3.89 -8.12
N CYS A 289 -1.45 4.59 -7.07
CA CYS A 289 -2.14 5.86 -7.25
C CYS A 289 -1.09 6.99 -7.32
N ALA A 290 -1.12 7.76 -8.40
CA ALA A 290 -0.29 8.94 -8.54
C ALA A 290 -1.13 10.21 -8.33
N SER A 291 -0.64 11.11 -7.50
CA SER A 291 -1.13 12.47 -7.38
C SER A 291 -0.05 13.41 -7.90
N ASP A 292 -0.48 14.39 -8.67
CA ASP A 292 0.31 15.49 -9.23
C ASP A 292 1.24 15.14 -10.41
N VAL A 293 0.67 15.14 -11.61
CA VAL A 293 1.43 15.56 -12.79
C VAL A 293 1.19 17.06 -12.94
N SER A 294 2.05 17.88 -12.36
CA SER A 294 2.16 19.29 -12.72
C SER A 294 2.76 19.34 -14.13
N SER A 295 1.92 19.51 -15.13
CA SER A 295 2.36 19.83 -16.48
C SER A 295 2.96 21.23 -16.47
N LYS A 296 4.27 21.34 -16.39
CA LYS A 296 4.98 22.50 -16.91
C LYS A 296 5.05 22.33 -18.41
N SER A 297 4.27 23.15 -19.11
CA SER A 297 4.46 23.46 -20.52
C SER A 297 5.70 24.35 -20.64
N ASP A 298 6.81 23.77 -21.08
CA ASP A 298 7.90 24.54 -21.67
C ASP A 298 7.80 24.37 -23.18
N ASP A 299 7.44 25.50 -23.81
CA ASP A 299 7.54 25.73 -25.24
C ASP A 299 8.99 25.55 -25.69
N SER A 300 9.20 24.66 -26.64
CA SER A 300 10.27 24.83 -27.65
C SER A 300 9.96 24.00 -28.89
N SER A 301 9.72 24.74 -29.95
CA SER A 301 9.55 24.35 -31.35
C SER A 301 10.65 23.43 -31.90
N SER A 302 10.26 22.39 -32.65
CA SER A 302 10.75 22.16 -34.03
C SER A 302 10.16 20.90 -34.66
N SER A 303 9.40 21.11 -35.69
CA SER A 303 9.30 20.53 -37.06
C SER A 303 9.39 19.03 -37.29
N SER A 304 8.38 18.60 -38.04
CA SER A 304 8.33 17.70 -39.21
C SER A 304 8.16 16.18 -38.94
N GLY A 305 7.10 15.63 -39.57
CA GLY A 305 6.99 14.23 -39.92
C GLY A 305 5.54 13.71 -39.99
N ASP A 306 4.93 13.98 -41.10
CA ASP A 306 3.70 13.49 -41.67
C ASP A 306 3.54 11.93 -41.58
N SER A 307 2.38 11.44 -41.18
CA SER A 307 1.69 10.33 -41.84
C SER A 307 0.30 10.12 -41.17
N GLY A 308 -0.72 10.34 -41.97
CA GLY A 308 -2.10 10.19 -41.59
C GLY A 308 -2.58 8.75 -41.47
N ALA A 309 -3.56 8.55 -40.62
CA ALA A 309 -4.57 7.51 -40.79
C ALA A 309 -5.91 8.03 -40.24
N SER A 310 -6.78 8.33 -41.15
CA SER A 310 -8.20 8.64 -40.99
C SER A 310 -8.96 7.39 -40.59
N CYS A 311 -9.76 7.47 -39.53
CA CYS A 311 -10.91 6.60 -39.35
C CYS A 311 -12.12 7.46 -38.98
N GLY A 312 -12.93 7.74 -39.96
CA GLY A 312 -14.26 8.28 -39.79
C GLY A 312 -15.21 7.21 -39.34
N SER A 313 -16.10 7.55 -38.42
CA SER A 313 -17.34 6.81 -38.16
C SER A 313 -18.45 7.81 -37.92
N GLY A 314 -19.40 7.80 -38.85
CA GLY A 314 -20.58 8.63 -38.85
C GLY A 314 -21.59 8.21 -37.80
N CYS A 315 -22.21 9.20 -37.16
CA CYS A 315 -23.46 9.04 -36.44
C CYS A 315 -24.62 9.18 -37.39
N GLY A 316 -25.46 8.14 -37.52
CA GLY A 316 -26.77 8.18 -38.14
C GLY A 316 -27.84 8.27 -37.07
N SER A 317 -28.63 9.32 -37.15
CA SER A 317 -29.83 9.53 -36.35
C SER A 317 -31.00 8.67 -36.90
N SER A 318 -31.74 8.08 -36.05
CA SER A 318 -33.23 7.96 -36.11
C SER A 318 -33.74 7.56 -34.75
#